data_b96092086693cd3cd90d09e7bb43d9de
#
_entry.id   b96092086693cd3cd90d09e7bb43d9de
#
_cell.length_a   1.000
_cell.length_b   1.000
_cell.length_c   1.000
_cell.angle_alpha   90.00
_cell.angle_beta   90.00
_cell.angle_gamma   90.00
#
_symmetry.space_group_name_H-M   'P 1'
#
loop_
_entity.id
_entity.type
_entity.pdbx_description
1 polymer ?
#
loop_
_entity_poly.entity_id
_entity_poly.type
_entity_poly.pdbx_seq_one_letter_code
_entity_poly.pdbx_strand_id
1 'polypeptide(L)'
;LIKIVFTGPESTGKTALSEAVAKVLSAPWVPEFARYYVAHLGRPYLRSDLATIGRGQQAWECWFAQEKPPVLLCDTDWTVLHIWEHYRYGEPEGGNWVWQQGYVSAEPADFYFLCAPDFPWQPDPLREHPREREELFAWYERLLQTQNMAYEVLCGSLERRLQAALSRARMLVCSPLAKRGALITPNGQLPGN
;
A
#
# COMPACT_ATOMS: atom_id res chain seq x y z
N LEU A 1 -9.89 -4.44 -14.54
CA LEU A 1 -9.63 -4.00 -13.17
C LEU A 1 -8.26 -3.36 -13.08
N ILE A 2 -8.17 -2.17 -12.50
CA ILE A 2 -6.92 -1.50 -12.07
C ILE A 2 -6.88 -1.55 -10.55
N LYS A 3 -5.83 -2.14 -9.96
CA LYS A 3 -5.61 -2.15 -8.51
C LYS A 3 -4.66 -1.02 -8.12
N ILE A 4 -5.13 -0.10 -7.29
CA ILE A 4 -4.34 1.03 -6.76
C ILE A 4 -4.23 0.87 -5.24
N VAL A 5 -3.00 0.89 -4.73
CA VAL A 5 -2.71 0.71 -3.31
C VAL A 5 -2.15 1.99 -2.70
N PHE A 6 -2.61 2.35 -1.52
CA PHE A 6 -2.03 3.39 -0.68
C PHE A 6 -1.14 2.74 0.35
N THR A 7 0.16 3.01 0.30
CA THR A 7 1.17 2.41 1.18
C THR A 7 2.03 3.48 1.85
N GLY A 8 2.88 3.08 2.78
CA GLY A 8 3.79 3.97 3.49
C GLY A 8 3.70 3.81 5.01
N PRO A 9 4.49 4.57 5.78
CA PRO A 9 4.57 4.48 7.23
C PRO A 9 3.26 4.76 7.95
N GLU A 10 3.24 4.48 9.22
CA GLU A 10 2.12 4.80 10.11
C GLU A 10 1.86 6.30 10.20
N SER A 11 0.62 6.70 10.49
CA SER A 11 0.23 8.10 10.68
C SER A 11 0.53 9.02 9.50
N THR A 12 0.42 8.51 8.27
CA THR A 12 0.60 9.27 7.02
C THR A 12 -0.72 9.58 6.30
N GLY A 13 -1.86 9.21 6.90
CA GLY A 13 -3.19 9.51 6.37
C GLY A 13 -3.66 8.57 5.25
N LYS A 14 -3.03 7.40 5.06
CA LYS A 14 -3.39 6.41 4.03
C LYS A 14 -4.87 6.08 4.01
N THR A 15 -5.41 5.65 5.16
CA THR A 15 -6.82 5.24 5.30
C THR A 15 -7.78 6.34 4.88
N ALA A 16 -7.63 7.55 5.45
CA ALA A 16 -8.51 8.67 5.14
C ALA A 16 -8.42 9.06 3.66
N LEU A 17 -7.22 9.00 3.08
CA LEU A 17 -6.99 9.37 1.69
C LEU A 17 -7.54 8.33 0.73
N SER A 18 -7.25 7.04 0.96
CA SER A 18 -7.74 5.94 0.11
C SER A 18 -9.27 5.87 0.10
N GLU A 19 -9.89 6.00 1.28
CA GLU A 19 -11.35 6.04 1.42
C GLU A 19 -11.96 7.25 0.69
N ALA A 20 -11.35 8.45 0.84
CA ALA A 20 -11.82 9.66 0.17
C ALA A 20 -11.73 9.54 -1.36
N VAL A 21 -10.62 8.99 -1.88
CA VAL A 21 -10.46 8.75 -3.33
C VAL A 21 -11.48 7.75 -3.82
N ALA A 22 -11.69 6.65 -3.11
CA ALA A 22 -12.68 5.63 -3.47
C ALA A 22 -14.10 6.21 -3.52
N LYS A 23 -14.46 7.02 -2.52
CA LYS A 23 -15.76 7.70 -2.46
C LYS A 23 -15.99 8.63 -3.66
N VAL A 24 -15.00 9.45 -4.02
CA VAL A 24 -15.11 10.38 -5.16
C VAL A 24 -15.20 9.62 -6.49
N LEU A 25 -14.49 8.50 -6.63
CA LEU A 25 -14.53 7.67 -7.84
C LEU A 25 -15.71 6.70 -7.88
N SER A 26 -16.51 6.62 -6.81
CA SER A 26 -17.55 5.59 -6.64
C SER A 26 -17.01 4.19 -6.85
N ALA A 27 -15.78 3.94 -6.35
CA ALA A 27 -15.03 2.70 -6.50
C ALA A 27 -15.05 1.87 -5.22
N PRO A 28 -14.97 0.54 -5.29
CA PRO A 28 -14.76 -0.30 -4.12
C PRO A 28 -13.47 0.07 -3.38
N TRP A 29 -13.55 0.05 -2.04
CA TRP A 29 -12.44 0.32 -1.15
C TRP A 29 -12.20 -0.88 -0.24
N VAL A 30 -10.97 -1.39 -0.24
CA VAL A 30 -10.52 -2.50 0.61
C VAL A 30 -9.81 -1.92 1.82
N PRO A 31 -10.35 -2.07 3.02
CA PRO A 31 -9.70 -1.61 4.24
C PRO A 31 -8.48 -2.46 4.60
N GLU A 32 -7.66 -1.96 5.53
CA GLU A 32 -6.51 -2.68 6.08
C GLU A 32 -6.97 -3.86 6.95
N PHE A 33 -6.79 -5.10 6.48
CA PHE A 33 -7.18 -6.30 7.24
C PHE A 33 -6.39 -6.45 8.54
N ALA A 34 -5.13 -6.00 8.58
CA ALA A 34 -4.29 -6.05 9.77
C ALA A 34 -4.98 -5.37 10.98
N ARG A 35 -5.62 -4.22 10.74
CA ARG A 35 -6.33 -3.47 11.78
C ARG A 35 -7.47 -4.29 12.38
N TYR A 36 -8.26 -4.94 11.54
CA TYR A 36 -9.31 -5.85 12.01
C TYR A 36 -8.74 -7.05 12.78
N TYR A 37 -7.72 -7.71 12.22
CA TYR A 37 -7.12 -8.89 12.80
C TYR A 37 -6.53 -8.62 14.18
N VAL A 38 -5.69 -7.60 14.30
CA VAL A 38 -5.00 -7.27 15.57
C VAL A 38 -5.99 -6.80 16.64
N ALA A 39 -7.04 -6.07 16.27
CA ALA A 39 -8.09 -5.66 17.21
C ALA A 39 -8.83 -6.85 17.86
N HIS A 40 -8.91 -8.00 17.18
CA HIS A 40 -9.59 -9.20 17.67
C HIS A 40 -8.63 -10.27 18.21
N LEU A 41 -7.31 -10.06 18.12
CA LEU A 41 -6.32 -11.06 18.47
C LEU A 41 -6.20 -11.31 19.98
N GLY A 42 -6.49 -10.30 20.83
CA GLY A 42 -6.44 -10.40 22.28
C GLY A 42 -5.03 -10.59 22.90
N ARG A 43 -3.98 -10.49 22.08
CA ARG A 43 -2.57 -10.56 22.46
C ARG A 43 -1.71 -9.76 21.47
N PRO A 44 -0.44 -9.46 21.77
CA PRO A 44 0.48 -8.93 20.77
C PRO A 44 0.62 -9.91 19.59
N TYR A 45 0.73 -9.38 18.36
CA TYR A 45 0.91 -10.22 17.19
C TYR A 45 2.33 -10.81 17.14
N LEU A 46 2.44 -12.00 16.59
CA LEU A 46 3.68 -12.74 16.36
C LEU A 46 4.01 -12.72 14.86
N ARG A 47 5.25 -13.11 14.51
CA ARG A 47 5.65 -13.27 13.12
C ARG A 47 4.71 -14.19 12.33
N SER A 48 4.24 -15.27 12.94
CA SER A 48 3.29 -16.21 12.32
C SER A 48 1.94 -15.58 11.96
N ASP A 49 1.54 -14.52 12.64
CA ASP A 49 0.28 -13.81 12.35
C ASP A 49 0.36 -13.03 11.03
N LEU A 50 1.55 -12.58 10.62
CA LEU A 50 1.73 -11.83 9.38
C LEU A 50 1.24 -12.59 8.15
N ALA A 51 1.48 -13.91 8.08
CA ALA A 51 0.96 -14.74 7.00
C ALA A 51 -0.57 -14.83 7.01
N THR A 52 -1.19 -14.86 8.20
CA THR A 52 -2.64 -14.88 8.34
C THR A 52 -3.24 -13.53 7.95
N ILE A 53 -2.63 -12.45 8.38
CA ILE A 53 -3.02 -11.08 7.99
C ILE A 53 -2.95 -10.94 6.48
N GLY A 54 -1.87 -11.40 5.86
CA GLY A 54 -1.69 -11.33 4.43
C GLY A 54 -2.74 -12.10 3.64
N ARG A 55 -3.04 -13.34 4.05
CA ARG A 55 -4.14 -14.11 3.43
C ARG A 55 -5.49 -13.45 3.60
N GLY A 56 -5.74 -12.83 4.74
CA GLY A 56 -6.97 -12.08 5.00
C GLY A 56 -7.10 -10.85 4.10
N GLN A 57 -6.03 -10.08 3.95
CA GLN A 57 -5.99 -8.92 3.03
C GLN A 57 -6.28 -9.37 1.60
N GLN A 58 -5.61 -10.43 1.13
CA GLN A 58 -5.83 -10.97 -0.21
C GLN A 58 -7.27 -11.47 -0.41
N ALA A 59 -7.84 -12.13 0.58
CA ALA A 59 -9.22 -12.60 0.52
C ALA A 59 -10.21 -11.43 0.38
N TRP A 60 -9.99 -10.33 1.10
CA TRP A 60 -10.80 -9.12 0.95
C TRP A 60 -10.61 -8.48 -0.43
N GLU A 61 -9.38 -8.34 -0.90
CA GLU A 61 -9.11 -7.82 -2.25
C GLU A 61 -9.86 -8.64 -3.31
N CYS A 62 -9.76 -9.97 -3.25
CA CYS A 62 -10.49 -10.87 -4.15
C CYS A 62 -12.01 -10.69 -4.05
N TRP A 63 -12.54 -10.57 -2.84
CA TRP A 63 -13.98 -10.40 -2.62
C TRP A 63 -14.48 -9.08 -3.23
N PHE A 64 -13.81 -7.96 -2.97
CA PHE A 64 -14.17 -6.66 -3.54
C PHE A 64 -13.95 -6.57 -5.06
N ALA A 65 -13.10 -7.43 -5.63
CA ALA A 65 -12.85 -7.51 -7.07
C ALA A 65 -13.87 -8.36 -7.83
N GLN A 66 -14.76 -9.11 -7.15
CA GLN A 66 -15.70 -10.05 -7.80
C GLN A 66 -16.61 -9.40 -8.84
N GLU A 67 -17.08 -8.19 -8.56
CA GLU A 67 -17.94 -7.41 -9.47
C GLU A 67 -17.17 -6.80 -10.66
N LYS A 68 -15.85 -7.10 -10.77
CA LYS A 68 -14.94 -6.60 -11.82
C LYS A 68 -15.03 -5.08 -12.01
N PRO A 69 -14.91 -4.29 -10.94
CA PRO A 69 -14.95 -2.83 -11.06
C PRO A 69 -13.81 -2.34 -11.94
N PRO A 70 -13.93 -1.15 -12.58
CA PRO A 70 -12.84 -0.59 -13.37
C PRO A 70 -11.58 -0.32 -12.55
N VAL A 71 -11.75 0.07 -11.27
CA VAL A 71 -10.67 0.33 -10.31
C VAL A 71 -11.00 -0.21 -8.93
N LEU A 72 -10.01 -0.74 -8.23
CA LEU A 72 -10.05 -1.17 -6.83
C LEU A 72 -9.05 -0.36 -6.03
N LEU A 73 -9.49 0.32 -4.98
CA LEU A 73 -8.65 1.10 -4.08
C LEU A 73 -8.38 0.29 -2.80
N CYS A 74 -7.11 0.13 -2.43
CA CYS A 74 -6.72 -0.63 -1.24
C CYS A 74 -6.02 0.28 -0.23
N ASP A 75 -6.48 0.25 1.03
CA ASP A 75 -5.73 0.77 2.16
C ASP A 75 -4.70 -0.27 2.57
N THR A 76 -3.49 -0.13 2.07
CA THR A 76 -2.38 -1.08 2.19
C THR A 76 -2.53 -2.38 1.37
N ASP A 77 -1.47 -3.14 1.34
CA ASP A 77 -1.38 -4.51 0.84
C ASP A 77 -0.20 -5.25 1.49
N TRP A 78 0.30 -6.30 0.86
CA TRP A 78 1.46 -7.08 1.32
C TRP A 78 2.75 -6.26 1.54
N THR A 79 2.90 -5.08 0.91
CA THR A 79 4.09 -4.22 1.09
C THR A 79 4.27 -3.82 2.55
N VAL A 80 3.18 -3.53 3.26
CA VAL A 80 3.21 -3.23 4.70
C VAL A 80 3.72 -4.41 5.50
N LEU A 81 3.24 -5.62 5.20
CA LEU A 81 3.66 -6.83 5.92
C LEU A 81 5.11 -7.18 5.68
N HIS A 82 5.61 -6.94 4.46
CA HIS A 82 7.03 -7.09 4.13
C HIS A 82 7.89 -6.15 4.97
N ILE A 83 7.52 -4.87 5.05
CA ILE A 83 8.23 -3.89 5.87
C ILE A 83 8.17 -4.26 7.37
N TRP A 84 6.99 -4.65 7.89
CA TRP A 84 6.84 -5.06 9.28
C TRP A 84 7.69 -6.29 9.62
N GLU A 85 7.73 -7.29 8.73
CA GLU A 85 8.55 -8.47 8.91
C GLU A 85 10.03 -8.12 9.04
N HIS A 86 10.54 -7.34 8.08
CA HIS A 86 11.95 -6.95 8.07
C HIS A 86 12.33 -6.05 9.25
N TYR A 87 11.50 -5.07 9.55
CA TYR A 87 11.79 -4.10 10.59
C TYR A 87 11.77 -4.73 11.99
N ARG A 88 10.77 -5.57 12.27
CA ARG A 88 10.59 -6.15 13.60
C ARG A 88 11.41 -7.42 13.83
N TYR A 89 11.61 -8.24 12.81
CA TYR A 89 12.22 -9.58 12.95
C TYR A 89 13.53 -9.73 12.19
N GLY A 90 13.98 -8.70 11.49
CA GLY A 90 15.17 -8.76 10.63
C GLY A 90 14.96 -9.57 9.35
N GLU A 91 16.01 -9.67 8.54
CA GLU A 91 15.99 -10.52 7.35
C GLU A 91 15.90 -12.00 7.76
N PRO A 92 14.91 -12.74 7.26
CA PRO A 92 14.79 -14.15 7.56
C PRO A 92 15.92 -14.95 6.90
N GLU A 93 16.51 -15.89 7.63
CA GLU A 93 17.39 -16.88 7.03
C GLU A 93 16.62 -17.64 5.92
N GLY A 94 17.12 -17.60 4.69
CA GLY A 94 16.50 -18.27 3.55
C GLY A 94 15.47 -17.44 2.77
N GLY A 95 15.40 -16.14 2.99
CA GLY A 95 14.51 -15.21 2.26
C GLY A 95 13.28 -14.79 3.01
N ASN A 96 12.41 -14.01 2.36
CA ASN A 96 11.21 -13.43 2.98
C ASN A 96 10.19 -14.49 3.39
N TRP A 97 9.97 -14.65 4.69
CA TRP A 97 9.08 -15.66 5.25
C TRP A 97 7.59 -15.43 4.88
N VAL A 98 7.14 -14.19 4.81
CA VAL A 98 5.78 -13.86 4.37
C VAL A 98 5.54 -14.35 2.94
N TRP A 99 6.52 -14.22 2.06
CA TRP A 99 6.48 -14.75 0.70
C TRP A 99 6.46 -16.28 0.67
N GLN A 100 7.31 -16.92 1.49
CA GLN A 100 7.43 -18.39 1.53
C GLN A 100 6.16 -19.07 2.04
N GLN A 101 5.35 -18.40 2.85
CA GLN A 101 4.10 -18.94 3.40
C GLN A 101 2.89 -18.85 2.45
N GLY A 102 3.11 -18.60 1.17
CA GLY A 102 2.06 -18.64 0.15
C GLY A 102 1.38 -17.30 -0.14
N TYR A 103 1.95 -16.19 0.36
CA TYR A 103 1.50 -14.84 -0.03
C TYR A 103 1.94 -14.47 -1.45
N VAL A 104 2.72 -15.32 -2.08
CA VAL A 104 3.35 -15.14 -3.40
C VAL A 104 2.33 -15.07 -4.56
N SER A 105 1.08 -15.43 -4.35
CA SER A 105 0.05 -15.39 -5.40
C SER A 105 -0.70 -14.05 -5.48
N ALA A 106 -0.43 -13.10 -4.58
CA ALA A 106 -1.00 -11.77 -4.70
C ALA A 106 -0.30 -11.05 -5.85
N GLU A 107 -1.02 -10.82 -6.94
CA GLU A 107 -0.50 -9.97 -8.01
C GLU A 107 -0.20 -8.58 -7.44
N PRO A 108 0.96 -7.98 -7.79
CA PRO A 108 1.27 -6.62 -7.37
C PRO A 108 0.18 -5.67 -7.87
N ALA A 109 0.01 -4.54 -7.20
CA ALA A 109 -0.89 -3.50 -7.68
C ALA A 109 -0.41 -2.93 -9.02
N ASP A 110 -1.34 -2.45 -9.83
CA ASP A 110 -1.01 -1.71 -11.06
C ASP A 110 -0.34 -0.37 -10.73
N PHE A 111 -0.62 0.20 -9.53
CA PHE A 111 -0.04 1.45 -9.11
C PHE A 111 -0.05 1.61 -7.57
N TYR A 112 0.97 2.28 -7.04
CA TYR A 112 1.10 2.60 -5.62
C TYR A 112 1.12 4.10 -5.37
N PHE A 113 0.39 4.56 -4.35
CA PHE A 113 0.58 5.85 -3.74
C PHE A 113 1.38 5.68 -2.46
N LEU A 114 2.61 6.18 -2.45
CA LEU A 114 3.48 6.20 -1.27
C LEU A 114 3.24 7.48 -0.46
N CYS A 115 2.59 7.36 0.68
CA CYS A 115 2.23 8.49 1.53
C CYS A 115 3.40 8.93 2.41
N ALA A 116 3.87 10.17 2.21
CA ALA A 116 4.97 10.74 2.98
C ALA A 116 4.60 11.02 4.46
N PRO A 117 5.55 10.88 5.41
CA PRO A 117 5.32 11.05 6.84
C PRO A 117 5.36 12.52 7.30
N ASP A 118 4.85 13.46 6.50
CA ASP A 118 4.84 14.90 6.75
C ASP A 118 3.64 15.39 7.61
N PHE A 119 2.76 14.47 8.05
CA PHE A 119 1.75 14.76 9.07
C PHE A 119 2.30 14.55 10.47
N PRO A 120 1.81 15.32 11.46
CA PRO A 120 2.10 15.04 12.87
C PRO A 120 1.71 13.62 13.25
N TRP A 121 2.51 12.99 14.12
CA TRP A 121 2.16 11.69 14.67
C TRP A 121 0.88 11.76 15.49
N GLN A 122 0.01 10.78 15.28
CA GLN A 122 -1.21 10.60 16.09
C GLN A 122 -1.15 9.24 16.78
N PRO A 123 -1.28 9.16 18.11
CA PRO A 123 -1.33 7.90 18.83
C PRO A 123 -2.47 7.01 18.36
N ASP A 124 -2.20 5.71 18.25
CA ASP A 124 -3.18 4.68 17.89
C ASP A 124 -2.65 3.35 18.44
N PRO A 125 -3.48 2.45 19.00
CA PRO A 125 -3.03 1.19 19.57
C PRO A 125 -2.22 0.28 18.63
N LEU A 126 -2.34 0.48 17.31
CA LEU A 126 -1.66 -0.31 16.28
C LEU A 126 -0.44 0.42 15.69
N ARG A 127 -0.01 1.54 16.27
CA ARG A 127 1.13 2.33 15.79
C ARG A 127 2.27 2.21 16.78
N GLU A 128 3.38 1.67 16.32
CA GLU A 128 4.53 1.30 17.16
C GLU A 128 5.76 2.21 16.94
N HIS A 129 5.84 2.97 15.81
CA HIS A 129 7.07 3.61 15.32
C HIS A 129 6.96 5.13 15.13
N PRO A 130 6.80 5.91 16.23
CA PRO A 130 6.59 7.37 16.11
C PRO A 130 7.82 8.13 15.60
N ARG A 131 9.03 7.61 15.78
CA ARG A 131 10.30 8.28 15.44
C ARG A 131 10.93 7.75 14.17
N GLU A 132 10.59 6.55 13.76
CA GLU A 132 11.23 5.80 12.69
C GLU A 132 10.53 6.00 11.33
N ARG A 133 9.54 6.90 11.26
CA ARG A 133 8.70 7.06 10.06
C ARG A 133 9.47 7.45 8.79
N GLU A 134 10.50 8.30 8.91
CA GLU A 134 11.35 8.67 7.78
C GLU A 134 12.19 7.49 7.29
N GLU A 135 12.74 6.72 8.21
CA GLU A 135 13.48 5.50 7.89
C GLU A 135 12.57 4.48 7.21
N LEU A 136 11.39 4.22 7.80
CA LEU A 136 10.41 3.33 7.21
C LEU A 136 9.94 3.80 5.83
N PHE A 137 9.76 5.12 5.64
CA PHE A 137 9.43 5.69 4.33
C PHE A 137 10.50 5.34 3.28
N ALA A 138 11.78 5.49 3.62
CA ALA A 138 12.87 5.12 2.73
C ALA A 138 12.89 3.60 2.43
N TRP A 139 12.46 2.76 3.36
CA TRP A 139 12.34 1.31 3.13
C TRP A 139 11.20 0.98 2.16
N TYR A 140 10.03 1.63 2.31
CA TYR A 140 8.92 1.49 1.35
C TYR A 140 9.34 1.93 -0.05
N GLU A 141 9.96 3.10 -0.17
CA GLU A 141 10.42 3.60 -1.46
C GLU A 141 11.43 2.65 -2.12
N ARG A 142 12.41 2.17 -1.35
CA ARG A 142 13.38 1.17 -1.83
C ARG A 142 12.70 -0.12 -2.28
N LEU A 143 11.71 -0.61 -1.52
CA LEU A 143 10.95 -1.80 -1.90
C LEU A 143 10.25 -1.61 -3.24
N LEU A 144 9.52 -0.51 -3.42
CA LEU A 144 8.82 -0.22 -4.67
C LEU A 144 9.78 -0.11 -5.86
N GLN A 145 10.93 0.54 -5.66
CA GLN A 145 11.97 0.69 -6.68
C GLN A 145 12.62 -0.65 -7.05
N THR A 146 13.03 -1.45 -6.07
CA THR A 146 13.70 -2.73 -6.31
C THR A 146 12.80 -3.76 -6.95
N GLN A 147 11.49 -3.69 -6.67
CA GLN A 147 10.49 -4.54 -7.29
C GLN A 147 9.93 -3.95 -8.60
N ASN A 148 10.50 -2.83 -9.07
CA ASN A 148 10.08 -2.16 -10.30
C ASN A 148 8.58 -1.85 -10.37
N MET A 149 8.01 -1.44 -9.23
CA MET A 149 6.59 -1.10 -9.12
C MET A 149 6.35 0.36 -9.50
N ALA A 150 5.26 0.62 -10.23
CA ALA A 150 4.86 1.98 -10.56
C ALA A 150 4.31 2.69 -9.32
N TYR A 151 4.85 3.85 -8.97
CA TYR A 151 4.40 4.60 -7.79
C TYR A 151 4.53 6.11 -7.96
N GLU A 152 3.81 6.83 -7.09
CA GLU A 152 3.90 8.29 -6.93
C GLU A 152 3.91 8.62 -5.43
N VAL A 153 4.81 9.53 -5.02
CA VAL A 153 4.87 10.01 -3.64
C VAL A 153 3.82 11.08 -3.42
N LEU A 154 2.98 10.90 -2.41
CA LEU A 154 1.99 11.88 -1.98
C LEU A 154 2.48 12.63 -0.74
N CYS A 155 2.67 13.94 -0.87
CA CYS A 155 3.14 14.83 0.20
C CYS A 155 2.29 16.11 0.30
N GLY A 156 2.42 16.83 1.43
CA GLY A 156 1.69 18.06 1.71
C GLY A 156 0.31 17.82 2.34
N SER A 157 -0.59 18.80 2.23
CA SER A 157 -1.92 18.73 2.84
C SER A 157 -2.77 17.59 2.29
N LEU A 158 -3.75 17.13 3.08
CA LEU A 158 -4.68 16.08 2.67
C LEU A 158 -5.39 16.45 1.36
N GLU A 159 -5.78 17.71 1.21
CA GLU A 159 -6.44 18.20 0.00
C GLU A 159 -5.54 18.10 -1.23
N ARG A 160 -4.27 18.53 -1.12
CA ARG A 160 -3.28 18.41 -2.20
C ARG A 160 -3.07 16.95 -2.60
N ARG A 161 -2.93 16.05 -1.63
CA ARG A 161 -2.78 14.61 -1.86
C ARG A 161 -4.00 14.01 -2.53
N LEU A 162 -5.20 14.42 -2.10
CA LEU A 162 -6.47 13.97 -2.69
C LEU A 162 -6.55 14.37 -4.16
N GLN A 163 -6.24 15.62 -4.50
CA GLN A 163 -6.25 16.10 -5.88
C GLN A 163 -5.24 15.36 -6.76
N ALA A 164 -4.02 15.16 -6.27
CA ALA A 164 -2.98 14.39 -6.97
C ALA A 164 -3.42 12.95 -7.22
N ALA A 165 -3.91 12.27 -6.17
CA ALA A 165 -4.37 10.88 -6.25
C ALA A 165 -5.55 10.71 -7.21
N LEU A 166 -6.54 11.62 -7.16
CA LEU A 166 -7.69 11.61 -8.09
C LEU A 166 -7.27 11.82 -9.53
N SER A 167 -6.37 12.78 -9.78
CA SER A 167 -5.84 13.04 -11.12
C SER A 167 -5.15 11.80 -11.69
N ARG A 168 -4.26 11.19 -10.93
CA ARG A 168 -3.54 9.98 -11.33
C ARG A 168 -4.49 8.79 -11.53
N ALA A 169 -5.37 8.52 -10.59
CA ALA A 169 -6.30 7.41 -10.67
C ALA A 169 -7.21 7.49 -11.91
N ARG A 170 -7.72 8.69 -12.23
CA ARG A 170 -8.51 8.91 -13.45
C ARG A 170 -7.71 8.63 -14.73
N MET A 171 -6.44 9.07 -14.79
CA MET A 171 -5.56 8.78 -15.93
C MET A 171 -5.36 7.27 -16.11
N LEU A 172 -5.12 6.54 -15.01
CA LEU A 172 -4.92 5.09 -15.05
C LEU A 172 -6.18 4.36 -15.54
N VAL A 173 -7.35 4.78 -15.11
CA VAL A 173 -8.63 4.16 -15.52
C VAL A 173 -8.97 4.47 -16.97
N CYS A 174 -8.69 5.69 -17.44
CA CYS A 174 -9.02 6.13 -18.81
C CYS A 174 -8.01 5.68 -19.88
N SER A 175 -6.81 5.22 -19.50
CA SER A 175 -5.74 4.85 -20.44
C SER A 175 -5.47 3.35 -20.41
N PRO A 176 -6.00 2.55 -21.38
CA PRO A 176 -5.75 1.10 -21.44
C PRO A 176 -4.27 0.74 -21.62
N LEU A 177 -3.43 1.65 -22.07
CA LEU A 177 -1.99 1.48 -22.30
C LEU A 177 -1.14 1.67 -21.03
N ALA A 178 -1.69 2.21 -19.95
CA ALA A 178 -0.98 2.38 -18.68
C ALA A 178 -0.75 1.05 -17.93
N LYS A 179 -1.30 -0.05 -18.41
CA LYS A 179 -1.19 -1.40 -17.81
C LYS A 179 0.17 -2.07 -17.97
N ARG A 180 1.15 -1.46 -18.65
CA ARG A 180 2.50 -2.04 -18.79
C ARG A 180 3.55 -0.94 -18.65
N GLY A 181 4.06 -0.80 -17.42
CA GLY A 181 5.44 -0.43 -17.16
C GLY A 181 6.01 0.78 -17.92
N ALA A 182 5.45 1.95 -17.80
CA ALA A 182 6.25 3.15 -18.02
C ALA A 182 6.73 3.62 -16.64
N LEU A 183 7.99 3.32 -16.32
CA LEU A 183 8.74 3.97 -15.24
C LEU A 183 8.62 5.48 -15.44
N ILE A 184 7.76 6.13 -14.68
CA ILE A 184 7.81 7.58 -14.54
C ILE A 184 8.80 7.83 -13.41
N THR A 185 10.00 8.25 -13.77
CA THR A 185 10.98 8.77 -12.81
C THR A 185 10.37 9.95 -12.05
N PRO A 186 10.84 10.27 -10.82
CA PRO A 186 10.31 11.37 -10.00
C PRO A 186 10.24 12.72 -10.70
N ASN A 187 10.89 12.89 -11.85
CA ASN A 187 10.96 14.11 -12.64
C ASN A 187 10.14 14.09 -13.95
N GLY A 188 9.25 13.14 -14.17
CA GLY A 188 8.32 13.19 -15.31
C GLY A 188 8.95 12.97 -16.70
N GLN A 189 10.18 12.47 -16.79
CA GLN A 189 10.84 12.20 -18.07
C GLN A 189 10.70 10.71 -18.46
N LEU A 190 10.22 10.48 -19.67
CA LEU A 190 10.27 9.16 -20.32
C LEU A 190 11.75 8.79 -20.59
N PRO A 191 12.16 7.52 -20.40
CA PRO A 191 13.47 7.07 -20.85
C PRO A 191 13.56 7.27 -22.37
N GLY A 192 14.56 8.06 -22.80
CA GLY A 192 14.84 8.30 -24.21
C GLY A 192 15.21 7.01 -24.95
N ASN A 193 14.82 6.97 -26.22
CA ASN A 193 15.26 5.97 -27.20
C ASN A 193 16.79 5.90 -27.27
#